data_e78692e6e9bacdc6b082489f5b4b129c
#
_entry.id   e78692e6e9bacdc6b082489f5b4b129c
#
_cell.length_a   1.000
_cell.length_b   1.000
_cell.length_c   1.000
_cell.angle_alpha   90.00
_cell.angle_beta   90.00
_cell.angle_gamma   90.00
#
_symmetry.space_group_name_H-M   'P 1'
#
loop_
_entity.id
_entity.type
_entity.pdbx_description
1 polymer ?
#
loop_
_entity_poly.entity_id
_entity_poly.type
_entity_poly.pdbx_seq_one_letter_code
_entity_poly.pdbx_strand_id
1 'polypeptide(L)'
;MPLQKAYEYFDNVLERKQAIPFRRFNGGVGRTPQVNYLGTTQGRWPVKSVKFLRELLKNAESNAEAKDMDAQTLIIRNIVVQQAPTTYRRTYRAHGRINPYRSNPCHIEILLASPAEQVQKTK
;
A
#
# COMPACT_ATOMS: atom_id res chain seq x y z
N MET A 1 12.37 3.29 -4.40
CA MET A 1 11.57 4.54 -4.42
C MET A 1 11.94 5.39 -3.21
N PRO A 2 12.27 6.66 -3.41
CA PRO A 2 12.51 7.57 -2.29
C PRO A 2 11.27 7.76 -1.42
N LEU A 3 11.46 7.93 -0.11
CA LEU A 3 10.36 8.06 0.83
C LEU A 3 9.46 9.26 0.52
N GLN A 4 10.06 10.40 0.19
CA GLN A 4 9.30 11.61 -0.15
C GLN A 4 8.43 11.40 -1.39
N LYS A 5 8.92 10.65 -2.36
CA LYS A 5 8.17 10.34 -3.57
C LYS A 5 6.96 9.46 -3.28
N ALA A 6 7.08 8.55 -2.30
CA ALA A 6 5.96 7.73 -1.87
C ALA A 6 4.87 8.57 -1.21
N TYR A 7 5.22 9.53 -0.35
CA TYR A 7 4.25 10.46 0.23
C TYR A 7 3.54 11.28 -0.84
N GLU A 8 4.29 11.79 -1.79
CA GLU A 8 3.74 12.55 -2.91
C GLU A 8 2.75 11.71 -3.71
N TYR A 9 3.09 10.46 -3.98
CA TYR A 9 2.20 9.54 -4.69
C TYR A 9 0.89 9.32 -3.92
N PHE A 10 0.96 9.11 -2.62
CA PHE A 10 -0.23 8.91 -1.80
C PHE A 10 -1.11 10.17 -1.77
N ASP A 11 -0.51 11.34 -1.68
CA ASP A 11 -1.26 12.59 -1.73
C ASP A 11 -1.96 12.77 -3.07
N ASN A 12 -1.29 12.42 -4.17
CA ASN A 12 -1.88 12.48 -5.50
C ASN A 12 -3.05 11.50 -5.66
N VAL A 13 -2.96 10.32 -5.06
CA VAL A 13 -4.05 9.35 -5.08
C VAL A 13 -5.26 9.88 -4.30
N LEU A 14 -5.02 10.49 -3.14
CA LEU A 14 -6.10 11.07 -2.34
C LEU A 14 -6.80 12.23 -3.05
N GLU A 15 -6.07 13.00 -3.84
CA GLU A 15 -6.60 14.10 -4.66
C GLU A 15 -7.12 13.65 -6.02
N ARG A 16 -7.04 12.36 -6.34
CA ARG A 16 -7.44 11.77 -7.62
C ARG A 16 -6.65 12.29 -8.81
N LYS A 17 -5.39 12.65 -8.61
CA LYS A 17 -4.48 13.03 -9.70
C LYS A 17 -3.77 11.82 -10.29
N GLN A 18 -3.55 10.79 -9.49
CA GLN A 18 -2.95 9.52 -9.91
C GLN A 18 -3.81 8.38 -9.39
N ALA A 19 -4.02 7.35 -10.20
CA ALA A 19 -4.74 6.15 -9.81
C ALA A 19 -3.77 5.01 -9.50
N ILE A 20 -4.22 4.08 -8.68
CA ILE A 20 -3.47 2.85 -8.41
C ILE A 20 -3.96 1.79 -9.39
N PRO A 21 -3.05 1.12 -10.13
CA PRO A 21 -3.46 0.10 -11.09
C PRO A 21 -4.00 -1.15 -10.39
N PHE A 22 -5.11 -1.66 -10.87
CA PHE A 22 -5.68 -2.91 -10.40
C PHE A 22 -5.43 -3.97 -11.46
N ARG A 23 -4.47 -4.84 -11.21
CA ARG A 23 -4.01 -5.85 -12.19
C ARG A 23 -4.70 -7.20 -12.03
N ARG A 24 -5.20 -7.50 -10.82
CA ARG A 24 -5.94 -8.71 -10.52
C ARG A 24 -7.28 -8.33 -9.91
N PHE A 25 -8.25 -9.22 -9.99
CA PHE A 25 -9.58 -9.00 -9.41
C PHE A 25 -10.16 -7.65 -9.85
N ASN A 26 -10.01 -7.36 -11.14
CA ASN A 26 -10.40 -6.08 -11.71
C ASN A 26 -11.69 -6.15 -12.55
N GLY A 27 -12.48 -7.20 -12.37
CA GLY A 27 -13.82 -7.27 -12.95
C GLY A 27 -14.70 -6.17 -12.35
N GLY A 28 -15.28 -5.33 -13.20
CA GLY A 28 -16.08 -4.20 -12.75
C GLY A 28 -15.30 -2.96 -12.37
N VAL A 29 -13.97 -2.98 -12.42
CA VAL A 29 -13.15 -1.79 -12.22
C VAL A 29 -13.14 -0.94 -13.47
N GLY A 30 -13.43 0.35 -13.33
CA GLY A 30 -13.45 1.29 -14.46
C GLY A 30 -12.05 1.59 -15.00
N ARG A 31 -12.01 2.14 -16.21
CA ARG A 31 -10.77 2.56 -16.85
C ARG A 31 -10.46 4.02 -16.54
N THR A 32 -9.18 4.33 -16.43
CA THR A 32 -8.72 5.70 -16.26
C THR A 32 -7.40 5.91 -16.99
N PRO A 33 -7.19 7.05 -17.65
CA PRO A 33 -5.91 7.34 -18.30
C PRO A 33 -4.77 7.55 -17.31
N GLN A 34 -5.06 7.77 -16.05
CA GLN A 34 -4.04 8.03 -15.04
C GLN A 34 -3.09 6.85 -14.78
N VAL A 35 -3.46 5.65 -15.21
CA VAL A 35 -2.61 4.45 -15.07
C VAL A 35 -2.01 3.98 -16.39
N ASN A 36 -2.20 4.71 -17.49
CA ASN A 36 -1.68 4.30 -18.80
C ASN A 36 -0.16 4.16 -18.82
N TYR A 37 0.56 5.02 -18.08
CA TYR A 37 2.02 4.97 -18.02
C TYR A 37 2.55 3.69 -17.35
N LEU A 38 1.69 2.95 -16.66
CA LEU A 38 2.03 1.68 -16.01
C LEU A 38 1.67 0.46 -16.85
N GLY A 39 1.18 0.67 -18.06
CA GLY A 39 0.83 -0.42 -18.99
C GLY A 39 -0.51 -1.07 -18.72
N THR A 40 -1.39 -0.43 -17.96
CA THR A 40 -2.74 -0.91 -17.71
C THR A 40 -3.75 0.21 -17.89
N THR A 41 -5.01 -0.15 -18.06
CA THR A 41 -6.08 0.84 -18.23
C THR A 41 -7.01 0.90 -17.02
N GLN A 42 -6.97 -0.08 -16.13
CA GLN A 42 -7.88 -0.19 -15.00
C GLN A 42 -7.20 0.23 -13.71
N GLY A 43 -7.85 1.09 -12.95
CA GLY A 43 -7.35 1.55 -11.68
C GLY A 43 -8.42 2.24 -10.86
N ARG A 44 -8.12 2.41 -9.58
CA ARG A 44 -8.98 3.08 -8.61
C ARG A 44 -8.17 3.93 -7.66
N TRP A 45 -8.86 4.65 -6.80
CA TRP A 45 -8.28 5.53 -5.77
C TRP A 45 -8.68 5.02 -4.39
N PRO A 46 -8.02 3.96 -3.85
CA PRO A 46 -8.41 3.36 -2.57
C PRO A 46 -7.98 4.24 -1.40
N VAL A 47 -8.89 5.05 -0.89
CA VAL A 47 -8.61 6.01 0.19
C VAL A 47 -8.21 5.32 1.48
N LYS A 48 -8.94 4.29 1.88
CA LYS A 48 -8.67 3.58 3.14
C LYS A 48 -7.29 2.94 3.14
N SER A 49 -6.93 2.25 2.07
CA SER A 49 -5.61 1.61 1.95
C SER A 49 -4.49 2.64 1.96
N VAL A 50 -4.67 3.75 1.27
CA VAL A 50 -3.67 4.81 1.20
C VAL A 50 -3.45 5.44 2.57
N LYS A 51 -4.50 5.69 3.33
CA LYS A 51 -4.39 6.25 4.68
C LYS A 51 -3.61 5.34 5.62
N PHE A 52 -3.91 4.04 5.60
CA PHE A 52 -3.18 3.08 6.45
C PHE A 52 -1.71 2.96 6.06
N LEU A 53 -1.42 2.91 4.78
CA LEU A 53 -0.04 2.84 4.29
C LEU A 53 0.73 4.11 4.62
N ARG A 54 0.10 5.26 4.52
CA ARG A 54 0.73 6.53 4.87
C ARG A 54 1.09 6.62 6.35
N GLU A 55 0.20 6.15 7.22
CA GLU A 55 0.48 6.08 8.65
C GLU A 55 1.64 5.14 8.96
N LEU A 56 1.70 4.00 8.27
CA LEU A 56 2.80 3.06 8.43
C LEU A 56 4.14 3.68 7.99
N LEU A 57 4.15 4.43 6.90
CA LEU A 57 5.35 5.16 6.46
C LEU A 57 5.79 6.21 7.47
N LYS A 58 4.85 6.93 8.07
CA LYS A 58 5.18 7.90 9.12
C LYS A 58 5.77 7.22 10.35
N ASN A 59 5.25 6.07 10.73
CA ASN A 59 5.81 5.28 11.81
C ASN A 59 7.25 4.86 11.50
N ALA A 60 7.50 4.36 10.30
CA ALA A 60 8.84 3.97 9.87
C ALA A 60 9.81 5.16 9.85
N GLU A 61 9.35 6.32 9.40
CA GLU A 61 10.13 7.54 9.41
C GLU A 61 10.50 7.96 10.83
N SER A 62 9.55 7.90 11.75
CA SER A 62 9.81 8.20 13.18
C SER A 62 10.79 7.23 13.79
N ASN A 63 10.70 5.95 13.46
CA ASN A 63 11.64 4.94 13.92
C ASN A 63 13.06 5.20 13.38
N ALA A 64 13.18 5.66 12.14
CA ALA A 64 14.46 6.01 11.54
C ALA A 64 15.08 7.24 12.24
N GLU A 65 14.29 8.24 12.55
CA GLU A 65 14.76 9.41 13.30
C GLU A 65 15.26 9.03 14.69
N ALA A 66 14.59 8.09 15.35
CA ALA A 66 15.02 7.58 16.65
C ALA A 66 16.36 6.85 16.58
N LYS A 67 16.73 6.34 15.41
CA LYS A 67 18.02 5.69 15.15
C LYS A 67 19.07 6.64 14.58
N ASP A 68 18.81 7.94 14.61
CA ASP A 68 19.71 8.98 14.10
C ASP A 68 19.96 8.87 12.58
N MET A 69 18.96 8.40 11.82
CA MET A 69 19.04 8.36 10.37
C MET A 69 18.40 9.61 9.76
N ASP A 70 18.93 10.05 8.63
CA ASP A 70 18.36 11.19 7.91
C ASP A 70 17.12 10.76 7.13
N ALA A 71 15.94 11.17 7.60
CA ALA A 71 14.68 10.79 6.99
C ALA A 71 14.51 11.29 5.55
N GLN A 72 15.16 12.40 5.19
CA GLN A 72 15.04 12.98 3.86
C GLN A 72 15.73 12.15 2.77
N THR A 73 16.73 11.36 3.15
CA THR A 73 17.49 10.56 2.21
C THR A 73 17.08 9.09 2.17
N LEU A 74 16.12 8.69 3.01
CA LEU A 74 15.69 7.30 3.06
C LEU A 74 14.95 6.88 1.79
N ILE A 75 15.15 5.62 1.44
CA ILE A 75 14.42 4.99 0.33
C ILE A 75 13.69 3.76 0.86
N ILE A 76 12.62 3.40 0.16
CA ILE A 76 11.91 2.16 0.45
C ILE A 76 12.65 1.04 -0.25
N ARG A 77 13.30 0.20 0.54
CA ARG A 77 14.09 -0.92 0.03
C ARG A 77 13.23 -2.12 -0.29
N ASN A 78 12.25 -2.41 0.55
CA ASN A 78 11.40 -3.56 0.39
C ASN A 78 10.03 -3.33 1.03
N ILE A 79 9.00 -3.87 0.41
CA ILE A 79 7.64 -3.90 0.94
C ILE A 79 7.13 -5.32 0.84
N VAL A 80 6.67 -5.87 1.96
CA VAL A 80 6.09 -7.21 2.01
C VAL A 80 4.65 -7.10 2.48
N VAL A 81 3.74 -7.68 1.70
CA VAL A 81 2.32 -7.75 2.05
C VAL A 81 1.95 -9.23 2.16
N GLN A 82 1.45 -9.64 3.31
CA GLN A 82 1.09 -11.02 3.59
C GLN A 82 -0.36 -11.09 4.05
N GLN A 83 -0.98 -12.22 3.79
CA GLN A 83 -2.33 -12.47 4.31
C GLN A 83 -2.26 -12.85 5.78
N ALA A 84 -3.12 -12.23 6.59
CA ALA A 84 -3.28 -12.60 7.98
C ALA A 84 -4.38 -13.66 8.12
N PRO A 85 -4.50 -14.34 9.29
CA PRO A 85 -5.56 -15.30 9.50
C PRO A 85 -6.94 -14.68 9.28
N THR A 86 -7.76 -15.36 8.50
CA THR A 86 -9.11 -14.90 8.19
C THR A 86 -10.00 -15.01 9.42
N THR A 87 -10.77 -13.96 9.72
CA THR A 87 -11.73 -13.94 10.80
C THR A 87 -13.12 -14.22 10.23
N TYR A 88 -13.83 -15.15 10.84
CA TYR A 88 -15.15 -15.56 10.39
C TYR A 88 -16.23 -15.08 11.36
N ARG A 89 -17.30 -14.54 10.79
CA ARG A 89 -18.53 -14.19 11.49
C ARG A 89 -19.69 -14.81 10.75
N ARG A 90 -20.89 -14.71 11.34
CA ARG A 90 -22.10 -15.22 10.73
C ARG A 90 -22.88 -14.09 10.11
N THR A 91 -23.51 -14.35 8.98
CA THR A 91 -24.54 -13.47 8.43
C THR A 91 -25.80 -14.31 8.20
N TYR A 92 -26.94 -13.74 8.53
CA TYR A 92 -28.22 -14.42 8.41
C TYR A 92 -28.85 -14.12 7.06
N ARG A 93 -29.33 -15.18 6.41
CA ARG A 93 -29.98 -15.09 5.09
C ARG A 93 -31.43 -15.50 5.20
N ALA A 94 -32.17 -15.37 4.10
CA ALA A 94 -33.57 -15.78 4.02
C ALA A 94 -33.74 -17.26 4.38
N HIS A 95 -34.90 -17.60 4.91
CA HIS A 95 -35.25 -18.97 5.31
C HIS A 95 -34.36 -19.56 6.41
N GLY A 96 -33.82 -18.71 7.29
CA GLY A 96 -33.02 -19.16 8.42
C GLY A 96 -31.63 -19.68 8.06
N ARG A 97 -31.17 -19.45 6.82
CA ARG A 97 -29.82 -19.86 6.41
C ARG A 97 -28.79 -18.94 7.04
N ILE A 98 -27.63 -19.52 7.35
CA ILE A 98 -26.46 -18.80 7.89
C ILE A 98 -25.32 -18.97 6.92
N ASN A 99 -24.76 -17.85 6.44
CA ASN A 99 -23.57 -17.83 5.60
C ASN A 99 -22.39 -17.26 6.37
N PRO A 100 -21.16 -17.66 6.04
CA PRO A 100 -19.99 -17.05 6.67
C PRO A 100 -19.84 -15.61 6.23
N TYR A 101 -19.45 -14.76 7.16
CA TYR A 101 -19.05 -13.38 6.91
C TYR A 101 -17.58 -13.27 7.27
N ARG A 102 -16.74 -13.11 6.26
CA ARG A 102 -15.29 -13.17 6.42
C ARG A 102 -14.67 -11.79 6.46
N SER A 103 -13.67 -11.64 7.32
CA SER A 103 -12.71 -10.54 7.25
C SER A 103 -11.39 -11.07 6.75
N ASN A 104 -10.77 -10.38 5.81
CA ASN A 104 -9.50 -10.79 5.21
C ASN A 104 -8.43 -9.75 5.56
N PRO A 105 -7.86 -9.82 6.77
CA PRO A 105 -6.82 -8.88 7.17
C PRO A 105 -5.49 -9.20 6.49
N CYS A 106 -4.56 -8.28 6.57
CA CYS A 106 -3.22 -8.47 6.02
C CYS A 106 -2.15 -7.92 6.96
N HIS A 107 -0.94 -8.43 6.79
CA HIS A 107 0.27 -7.92 7.43
C HIS A 107 1.08 -7.17 6.39
N ILE A 108 1.56 -5.99 6.74
CA ILE A 108 2.38 -5.17 5.86
C ILE A 108 3.68 -4.83 6.58
N GLU A 109 4.79 -5.09 5.90
CA GLU A 109 6.13 -4.75 6.39
C GLU A 109 6.79 -3.83 5.38
N ILE A 110 7.38 -2.74 5.86
CA ILE A 110 8.12 -1.80 5.04
C ILE A 110 9.53 -1.69 5.60
N LEU A 111 10.51 -1.87 4.72
CA LEU A 111 11.91 -1.73 5.07
C LEU A 111 12.46 -0.47 4.39
N LEU A 112 12.91 0.47 5.21
CA LEU A 112 13.60 1.68 4.75
C LEU A 112 15.09 1.49 4.88
N ALA A 113 15.84 2.07 3.94
CA ALA A 113 17.29 1.98 3.94
C ALA A 113 17.93 3.29 3.49
N SER A 114 19.17 3.48 3.90
CA SER A 114 19.98 4.58 3.43
C SER A 114 20.52 4.27 2.02
N PRO A 115 20.54 5.25 1.10
CA PRO A 115 21.13 5.02 -0.24
C PRO A 115 22.60 4.61 -0.19
N ALA A 116 23.34 5.04 0.81
CA ALA A 116 24.75 4.70 0.95
C ALA A 116 24.96 3.19 1.13
N GLU A 117 24.06 2.50 1.82
CA GLU A 117 24.14 1.05 1.97
C GLU A 117 23.96 0.32 0.64
N GLN A 118 23.06 0.83 -0.22
CA GLN A 118 22.82 0.24 -1.53
C GLN A 118 24.02 0.41 -2.45
N VAL A 119 24.68 1.57 -2.41
CA VAL A 119 25.88 1.82 -3.23
C VAL A 119 26.98 0.86 -2.85
N GLN A 120 27.15 0.57 -1.57
CA GLN A 120 28.18 -0.36 -1.10
C GLN A 120 27.94 -1.79 -1.58
N LYS A 121 26.68 -2.18 -1.75
CA LYS A 121 26.33 -3.53 -2.19
C LYS A 121 26.53 -3.79 -3.68
N THR A 122 26.64 -2.74 -4.46
CA THR A 122 26.79 -2.86 -5.92
C THR A 122 28.23 -3.04 -6.39
N LYS A 123 29.18 -3.02 -5.50
CA LYS A 123 30.59 -3.23 -5.84
C LYS A 123 30.94 -4.72 -5.99
#